data_4d79d23a99e155f2e8e99c613819b7e4
#
_entry.id   4d79d23a99e155f2e8e99c613819b7e4
#
_cell.length_a   1.000
_cell.length_b   1.000
_cell.length_c   1.000
_cell.angle_alpha   90.00
_cell.angle_beta   90.00
_cell.angle_gamma   90.00
#
_symmetry.space_group_name_H-M   'P 1'
#
loop_
_entity.id
_entity.type
_entity.pdbx_description
1 polymer ?
#
loop_
_entity_poly.entity_id
_entity_poly.type
_entity_poly.pdbx_seq_one_letter_code
_entity_poly.pdbx_strand_id
1 'polypeptide(L)'
;MIVSEVDIIENTIRKHNNLLDILLIDRTRSNAKKAHNILWATDSYPGHKPKTEIIITDVTGLNTRLIQPRIAKTKEEQKRRSQEKGEVFTPKEIVWQMNQQIDWNTGHWPATEENWKDYVRELRIEITCGEAPFIVGRYNAASGKKILKLSDRVGFLDRKLQVIGLSLIHI
;
A
#
# COMPACT_ATOMS: atom_id res chain seq x y z
N MET A 1 -14.11 -19.38 9.83
CA MET A 1 -14.19 -18.10 9.11
C MET A 1 -12.94 -17.31 9.48
N ILE A 2 -11.93 -17.28 8.61
CA ILE A 2 -10.70 -16.52 8.84
C ILE A 2 -11.07 -15.06 8.57
N VAL A 3 -11.31 -14.31 9.62
CA VAL A 3 -11.43 -12.85 9.51
C VAL A 3 -10.08 -12.35 9.04
N SER A 4 -9.99 -11.85 7.81
CA SER A 4 -8.75 -11.22 7.34
C SER A 4 -8.54 -9.98 8.21
N GLU A 5 -7.48 -9.97 9.00
CA GLU A 5 -7.05 -8.83 9.81
C GLU A 5 -6.45 -7.70 8.94
N VAL A 6 -7.14 -7.37 7.88
CA VAL A 6 -6.75 -6.20 7.10
C VAL A 6 -7.41 -4.99 7.75
N ASP A 7 -6.75 -4.50 8.75
CA ASP A 7 -7.13 -3.26 9.41
C ASP A 7 -6.47 -2.07 8.69
N ILE A 8 -7.27 -1.32 7.96
CA ILE A 8 -7.08 0.12 8.05
C ILE A 8 -7.47 0.43 9.50
N ILE A 9 -6.50 0.66 10.36
CA ILE A 9 -6.78 1.00 11.76
C ILE A 9 -7.37 2.40 11.73
N GLU A 10 -8.68 2.48 11.54
CA GLU A 10 -9.46 3.73 11.50
C GLU A 10 -9.07 4.64 12.68
N ASN A 11 -8.88 4.07 13.86
CA ASN A 11 -8.43 4.78 15.04
C ASN A 11 -7.03 5.40 14.86
N THR A 12 -6.12 4.78 14.15
CA THR A 12 -4.78 5.35 13.90
C THR A 12 -4.86 6.48 12.89
N ILE A 13 -5.64 6.32 11.83
CA ILE A 13 -5.83 7.35 10.80
C ILE A 13 -6.58 8.56 11.41
N ARG A 14 -7.59 8.33 12.24
CA ARG A 14 -8.34 9.40 12.92
C ARG A 14 -7.54 10.15 13.99
N LYS A 15 -6.57 9.48 14.64
CA LYS A 15 -5.67 10.13 15.62
C LYS A 15 -4.72 11.13 14.96
N HIS A 16 -4.43 10.97 13.68
CA HIS A 16 -3.63 11.89 12.88
C HIS A 16 -4.60 12.84 12.16
N ASN A 17 -4.92 13.96 12.78
CA ASN A 17 -5.84 14.98 12.27
C ASN A 17 -5.73 15.15 10.74
N ASN A 18 -6.86 14.96 10.05
CA ASN A 18 -7.00 15.14 8.59
C ASN A 18 -6.19 14.19 7.69
N LEU A 19 -5.55 13.13 8.20
CA LEU A 19 -4.77 12.24 7.34
C LEU A 19 -5.65 11.58 6.27
N LEU A 20 -6.86 11.15 6.63
CA LEU A 20 -7.79 10.54 5.67
C LEU A 20 -8.24 11.54 4.61
N ASP A 21 -8.50 12.79 4.98
CA ASP A 21 -8.80 13.86 4.04
C ASP A 21 -7.67 14.05 3.03
N ILE A 22 -6.42 14.07 3.52
CA ILE A 22 -5.23 14.20 2.67
C ILE A 22 -5.08 13.00 1.72
N LEU A 23 -5.37 11.78 2.20
CA LEU A 23 -5.28 10.55 1.40
C LEU A 23 -6.36 10.47 0.32
N LEU A 24 -7.52 11.08 0.55
CA LEU A 24 -8.60 11.11 -0.43
C LEU A 24 -8.42 12.17 -1.52
N ILE A 25 -7.55 13.16 -1.34
CA ILE A 25 -7.35 14.22 -2.33
C ILE A 25 -6.76 13.69 -3.63
N ASP A 26 -7.46 13.90 -4.72
CA ASP A 26 -6.93 13.74 -6.08
C ASP A 26 -6.13 14.98 -6.47
N ARG A 27 -4.81 14.89 -6.34
CA ARG A 27 -3.90 16.01 -6.63
C ARG A 27 -3.81 16.36 -8.11
N THR A 28 -4.24 15.47 -9.00
CA THR A 28 -4.26 15.74 -10.46
C THR A 28 -5.44 16.61 -10.86
N ARG A 29 -6.55 16.54 -10.10
CA ARG A 29 -7.79 17.28 -10.35
C ARG A 29 -7.98 18.48 -9.43
N SER A 30 -7.24 18.51 -8.31
CA SER A 30 -7.30 19.59 -7.32
C SER A 30 -6.41 20.77 -7.69
N ASN A 31 -6.81 21.96 -7.27
CA ASN A 31 -6.03 23.19 -7.38
C ASN A 31 -6.19 24.05 -6.11
N ALA A 32 -5.52 25.21 -6.05
CA ALA A 32 -5.55 26.08 -4.89
C ALA A 32 -6.95 26.59 -4.49
N LYS A 33 -7.91 26.61 -5.45
CA LYS A 33 -9.27 27.11 -5.22
C LYS A 33 -10.27 26.00 -4.90
N LYS A 34 -10.00 24.77 -5.37
CA LYS A 34 -10.94 23.66 -5.23
C LYS A 34 -10.21 22.34 -5.07
N ALA A 35 -10.47 21.65 -3.96
CA ALA A 35 -10.05 20.27 -3.74
C ALA A 35 -11.09 19.31 -4.33
N HIS A 36 -10.60 18.23 -4.94
CA HIS A 36 -11.39 17.11 -5.43
C HIS A 36 -10.86 15.82 -4.83
N ASN A 37 -11.75 14.89 -4.53
CA ASN A 37 -11.36 13.58 -4.06
C ASN A 37 -11.13 12.61 -5.22
N ILE A 38 -10.40 11.54 -4.94
CA ILE A 38 -10.26 10.40 -5.86
C ILE A 38 -11.63 9.80 -6.18
N LEU A 39 -11.74 9.20 -7.36
CA LEU A 39 -13.01 8.69 -7.87
C LEU A 39 -13.13 7.19 -7.66
N TRP A 40 -14.36 6.72 -7.45
CA TRP A 40 -14.68 5.31 -7.60
C TRP A 40 -14.36 4.86 -9.02
N ALA A 41 -13.56 3.82 -9.14
CA ALA A 41 -13.18 3.26 -10.44
C ALA A 41 -14.23 2.30 -11.00
N THR A 42 -15.07 1.71 -10.15
CA THR A 42 -16.01 0.66 -10.51
C THR A 42 -17.35 0.83 -9.80
N ASP A 43 -18.37 0.14 -10.29
CA ASP A 43 -19.69 -0.03 -9.66
C ASP A 43 -19.77 -1.26 -8.73
N SER A 44 -18.63 -1.91 -8.47
CA SER A 44 -18.57 -3.13 -7.65
C SER A 44 -18.90 -2.92 -6.19
N TYR A 45 -19.03 -1.67 -5.75
CA TYR A 45 -19.34 -1.31 -4.37
C TYR A 45 -20.79 -0.85 -4.25
N PRO A 46 -21.61 -1.49 -3.38
CA PRO A 46 -23.01 -1.14 -3.23
C PRO A 46 -23.23 0.34 -2.92
N GLY A 47 -24.16 0.98 -3.65
CA GLY A 47 -24.49 2.40 -3.45
C GLY A 47 -23.52 3.39 -4.11
N HIS A 48 -22.44 2.94 -4.72
CA HIS A 48 -21.44 3.80 -5.34
C HIS A 48 -21.41 3.62 -6.86
N LYS A 49 -21.24 4.74 -7.58
CA LYS A 49 -21.17 4.75 -9.05
C LYS A 49 -19.75 5.11 -9.51
N PRO A 50 -19.29 4.53 -10.64
CA PRO A 50 -18.02 4.94 -11.25
C PRO A 50 -17.97 6.44 -11.47
N LYS A 51 -16.79 7.03 -11.32
CA LYS A 51 -16.52 8.46 -11.51
C LYS A 51 -17.20 9.41 -10.50
N THR A 52 -17.83 8.91 -9.44
CA THR A 52 -18.21 9.73 -8.28
C THR A 52 -17.04 9.85 -7.30
N GLU A 53 -16.96 10.97 -6.59
CA GLU A 53 -15.90 11.19 -5.61
C GLU A 53 -16.11 10.31 -4.37
N ILE A 54 -15.00 9.78 -3.83
CA ILE A 54 -15.00 9.07 -2.55
C ILE A 54 -15.00 10.11 -1.44
N ILE A 55 -15.97 10.04 -0.55
CA ILE A 55 -16.05 10.89 0.63
C ILE A 55 -15.71 10.11 1.89
N ILE A 56 -15.36 10.80 2.97
CA ILE A 56 -14.92 10.15 4.23
C ILE A 56 -15.92 9.12 4.73
N THR A 57 -17.20 9.41 4.66
CA THR A 57 -18.27 8.50 5.12
C THR A 57 -18.35 7.21 4.31
N ASP A 58 -17.84 7.20 3.07
CA ASP A 58 -17.81 6.01 2.21
C ASP A 58 -16.79 4.96 2.70
N VAL A 59 -15.81 5.39 3.49
CA VAL A 59 -14.68 4.56 3.92
C VAL A 59 -14.50 4.49 5.43
N THR A 60 -15.44 5.06 6.20
CA THR A 60 -15.39 5.09 7.67
C THR A 60 -16.67 4.55 8.30
N GLY A 61 -16.70 4.41 9.61
CA GLY A 61 -17.85 3.92 10.36
C GLY A 61 -18.25 2.52 9.95
N LEU A 62 -19.48 2.31 9.53
CA LEU A 62 -19.99 1.01 9.06
C LEU A 62 -19.34 0.55 7.74
N ASN A 63 -18.75 1.48 6.98
CA ASN A 63 -18.15 1.25 5.69
C ASN A 63 -16.64 0.94 5.73
N THR A 64 -16.03 0.84 6.90
CA THR A 64 -14.58 0.56 7.07
C THR A 64 -14.12 -0.71 6.36
N ARG A 65 -15.02 -1.64 6.12
CA ARG A 65 -14.75 -2.91 5.42
C ARG A 65 -15.20 -2.92 3.96
N LEU A 66 -15.65 -1.80 3.42
CA LEU A 66 -16.14 -1.74 2.04
C LEU A 66 -14.99 -1.98 1.05
N ILE A 67 -13.87 -1.27 1.24
CA ILE A 67 -12.66 -1.50 0.46
C ILE A 67 -11.84 -2.57 1.16
N GLN A 68 -11.81 -3.76 0.57
CA GLN A 68 -11.09 -4.90 1.11
C GLN A 68 -9.98 -5.36 0.16
N PRO A 69 -8.88 -5.90 0.69
CA PRO A 69 -7.84 -6.48 -0.13
C PRO A 69 -8.40 -7.68 -0.90
N ARG A 70 -7.75 -8.00 -2.01
CA ARG A 70 -8.16 -9.07 -2.91
C ARG A 70 -8.41 -10.39 -2.19
N ILE A 71 -7.54 -10.74 -1.25
CA ILE A 71 -7.62 -12.03 -0.54
C ILE A 71 -8.90 -12.20 0.28
N ALA A 72 -9.53 -11.10 0.68
CA ALA A 72 -10.81 -11.13 1.39
C ALA A 72 -12.02 -11.39 0.48
N LYS A 73 -11.82 -11.34 -0.83
CA LYS A 73 -12.84 -11.57 -1.85
C LYS A 73 -12.94 -13.04 -2.20
N THR A 74 -14.08 -13.48 -2.73
CA THR A 74 -14.26 -14.86 -3.20
C THR A 74 -13.31 -15.19 -4.34
N LYS A 75 -13.03 -16.47 -4.57
CA LYS A 75 -12.17 -16.91 -5.68
C LYS A 75 -12.76 -16.52 -7.05
N GLU A 76 -14.07 -16.58 -7.19
CA GLU A 76 -14.79 -16.18 -8.39
C GLU A 76 -14.62 -14.69 -8.65
N GLU A 77 -14.78 -13.88 -7.63
CA GLU A 77 -14.58 -12.43 -7.72
C GLU A 77 -13.11 -12.08 -8.03
N GLN A 78 -12.16 -12.75 -7.38
CA GLN A 78 -10.73 -12.58 -7.68
C GLN A 78 -10.40 -12.92 -9.14
N LYS A 79 -10.96 -14.03 -9.66
CA LYS A 79 -10.78 -14.45 -11.06
C LYS A 79 -11.39 -13.43 -12.03
N ARG A 80 -12.62 -12.99 -11.76
CA ARG A 80 -13.29 -11.97 -12.57
C ARG A 80 -12.49 -10.67 -12.62
N ARG A 81 -12.03 -10.18 -11.48
CA ARG A 81 -11.22 -8.96 -11.41
C ARG A 81 -9.86 -9.10 -12.12
N SER A 82 -9.23 -10.26 -12.07
CA SER A 82 -8.02 -10.52 -12.85
C SER A 82 -8.28 -10.46 -14.36
N GLN A 83 -9.40 -11.01 -14.83
CA GLN A 83 -9.75 -11.03 -16.26
C GLN A 83 -10.23 -9.65 -16.76
N GLU A 84 -11.08 -8.96 -15.98
CA GLU A 84 -11.71 -7.71 -16.43
C GLU A 84 -10.87 -6.47 -16.11
N LYS A 85 -10.08 -6.49 -15.05
CA LYS A 85 -9.35 -5.32 -14.52
C LYS A 85 -7.84 -5.48 -14.51
N GLY A 86 -7.32 -6.63 -14.93
CA GLY A 86 -5.89 -6.90 -14.93
C GLY A 86 -5.27 -6.95 -13.51
N GLU A 87 -6.06 -7.24 -12.48
CA GLU A 87 -5.56 -7.34 -11.11
C GLU A 87 -4.70 -8.58 -10.94
N VAL A 88 -3.40 -8.42 -11.12
CA VAL A 88 -2.39 -9.46 -10.89
C VAL A 88 -1.60 -9.10 -9.64
N PHE A 89 -1.36 -10.10 -8.77
CA PHE A 89 -0.60 -9.92 -7.55
C PHE A 89 0.74 -10.62 -7.66
N THR A 90 1.78 -9.86 -7.41
CA THR A 90 3.15 -10.37 -7.44
C THR A 90 3.46 -11.07 -6.12
N PRO A 91 3.86 -12.36 -6.14
CA PRO A 91 4.30 -13.06 -4.95
C PRO A 91 5.46 -12.33 -4.24
N LYS A 92 5.51 -12.46 -2.90
CA LYS A 92 6.52 -11.80 -2.07
C LYS A 92 7.95 -12.07 -2.54
N GLU A 93 8.22 -13.29 -2.95
CA GLU A 93 9.55 -13.75 -3.41
C GLU A 93 9.98 -13.01 -4.68
N ILE A 94 9.06 -12.79 -5.60
CA ILE A 94 9.31 -12.03 -6.84
C ILE A 94 9.49 -10.54 -6.52
N VAL A 95 8.65 -9.99 -5.64
CA VAL A 95 8.81 -8.59 -5.16
C VAL A 95 10.20 -8.38 -4.56
N TRP A 96 10.63 -9.32 -3.74
CA TRP A 96 11.96 -9.26 -3.12
C TRP A 96 13.08 -9.29 -4.15
N GLN A 97 13.04 -10.24 -5.10
CA GLN A 97 14.03 -10.35 -6.17
C GLN A 97 14.10 -9.07 -7.04
N MET A 98 12.95 -8.55 -7.44
CA MET A 98 12.90 -7.32 -8.24
C MET A 98 13.42 -6.11 -7.46
N ASN A 99 13.05 -5.96 -6.20
CA ASN A 99 13.57 -4.89 -5.36
C ASN A 99 15.08 -5.00 -5.14
N GLN A 100 15.62 -6.20 -4.95
CA GLN A 100 17.07 -6.41 -4.86
C GLN A 100 17.78 -6.01 -6.15
N GLN A 101 17.22 -6.34 -7.31
CA GLN A 101 17.81 -6.00 -8.59
C GLN A 101 17.92 -4.47 -8.77
N ILE A 102 16.91 -3.74 -8.33
CA ILE A 102 16.94 -2.28 -8.34
C ILE A 102 18.02 -1.76 -7.38
N ASP A 103 18.09 -2.32 -6.16
CA ASP A 103 19.07 -1.92 -5.15
C ASP A 103 20.51 -2.10 -5.64
N TRP A 104 20.82 -3.22 -6.31
CA TRP A 104 22.15 -3.44 -6.88
C TRP A 104 22.48 -2.43 -7.96
N ASN A 105 21.51 -2.09 -8.81
CA ASN A 105 21.72 -1.12 -9.88
C ASN A 105 21.94 0.31 -9.37
N THR A 106 21.38 0.66 -8.22
CA THR A 106 21.60 1.97 -7.59
C THR A 106 22.90 2.03 -6.79
N GLY A 107 23.49 0.87 -6.45
CA GLY A 107 24.73 0.79 -5.67
C GLY A 107 24.58 1.14 -4.19
N HIS A 108 23.36 1.38 -3.70
CA HIS A 108 23.11 1.75 -2.30
C HIS A 108 22.80 0.54 -1.40
N TRP A 109 22.76 -0.65 -1.95
CA TRP A 109 22.49 -1.89 -1.23
C TRP A 109 23.66 -2.90 -1.38
N PRO A 110 24.07 -3.59 -0.31
CA PRO A 110 23.58 -3.45 1.07
C PRO A 110 23.91 -2.10 1.71
N ALA A 111 23.03 -1.63 2.57
CA ALA A 111 23.26 -0.39 3.31
C ALA A 111 24.40 -0.62 4.33
N THR A 112 25.40 0.27 4.32
CA THR A 112 26.56 0.29 5.20
C THR A 112 26.52 1.51 6.10
N GLU A 113 27.44 1.61 7.07
CA GLU A 113 27.58 2.81 7.91
C GLU A 113 27.83 4.07 7.08
N GLU A 114 28.45 3.93 5.92
CA GLU A 114 28.78 5.06 5.03
C GLU A 114 27.62 5.49 4.15
N ASN A 115 26.85 4.55 3.58
CA ASN A 115 25.86 4.84 2.55
C ASN A 115 24.38 4.74 2.99
N TRP A 116 24.09 4.34 4.24
CA TRP A 116 22.72 4.14 4.69
C TRP A 116 21.82 5.37 4.55
N LYS A 117 22.39 6.58 4.72
CA LYS A 117 21.64 7.84 4.57
C LYS A 117 21.17 8.05 3.13
N ASP A 118 22.02 7.71 2.17
CA ASP A 118 21.69 7.84 0.75
C ASP A 118 20.62 6.80 0.36
N TYR A 119 20.75 5.56 0.85
CA TYR A 119 19.70 4.56 0.69
C TYR A 119 18.35 5.01 1.26
N VAL A 120 18.34 5.58 2.47
CA VAL A 120 17.11 6.07 3.11
C VAL A 120 16.49 7.25 2.34
N ARG A 121 17.31 8.13 1.76
CA ARG A 121 16.86 9.30 0.99
C ARG A 121 16.45 8.98 -0.44
N GLU A 122 16.83 7.83 -0.96
CA GLU A 122 16.50 7.41 -2.32
C GLU A 122 14.98 7.45 -2.55
N LEU A 123 14.56 8.00 -3.70
CA LEU A 123 13.16 8.08 -4.09
C LEU A 123 12.82 6.97 -5.07
N ARG A 124 11.68 6.32 -4.85
CA ARG A 124 11.12 5.31 -5.75
C ARG A 124 9.64 5.55 -5.96
N ILE A 125 9.16 5.15 -7.12
CA ILE A 125 7.74 5.20 -7.48
C ILE A 125 7.30 3.83 -7.99
N GLU A 126 6.12 3.40 -7.58
CA GLU A 126 5.41 2.24 -8.10
C GLU A 126 4.17 2.74 -8.85
N ILE A 127 4.20 2.75 -10.19
CA ILE A 127 3.18 3.40 -11.02
C ILE A 127 1.88 2.60 -11.05
N THR A 128 1.99 1.27 -11.13
CA THR A 128 0.84 0.34 -11.18
C THR A 128 0.70 -0.38 -9.85
N CYS A 129 0.46 0.39 -8.80
CA CYS A 129 0.73 -0.08 -7.44
C CYS A 129 -0.22 -1.17 -6.91
N GLY A 130 -1.48 -1.26 -7.36
CA GLY A 130 -2.42 -2.17 -6.74
C GLY A 130 -2.41 -2.04 -5.22
N GLU A 131 -1.86 -3.03 -4.50
CA GLU A 131 -1.63 -2.99 -3.04
C GLU A 131 -0.23 -2.46 -2.68
N ALA A 132 0.50 -1.90 -3.62
CA ALA A 132 1.86 -1.36 -3.49
C ALA A 132 2.88 -2.31 -2.83
N PRO A 133 2.97 -3.60 -3.24
CA PRO A 133 3.82 -4.59 -2.58
C PRO A 133 5.31 -4.30 -2.70
N PHE A 134 5.73 -3.55 -3.73
CA PHE A 134 7.11 -3.14 -3.93
C PHE A 134 7.54 -2.04 -2.96
N ILE A 135 6.60 -1.23 -2.50
CA ILE A 135 6.85 -0.14 -1.53
C ILE A 135 6.63 -0.65 -0.10
N VAL A 136 5.50 -1.33 0.17
CA VAL A 136 5.12 -1.77 1.53
C VAL A 136 4.69 -3.23 1.52
N GLY A 137 5.44 -4.10 2.18
CA GLY A 137 5.18 -5.53 2.27
C GLY A 137 4.44 -5.96 3.54
N ARG A 138 3.35 -5.28 3.92
CA ARG A 138 2.62 -5.57 5.16
C ARG A 138 1.89 -6.91 5.16
N TYR A 139 1.52 -7.39 3.99
CA TYR A 139 0.82 -8.65 3.77
C TYR A 139 1.50 -9.48 2.70
N ASN A 140 1.35 -10.78 2.80
CA ASN A 140 1.65 -11.66 1.67
C ASN A 140 0.47 -11.59 0.69
N ALA A 141 0.68 -11.02 -0.49
CA ALA A 141 -0.37 -10.79 -1.49
C ALA A 141 -1.04 -12.09 -1.98
N ALA A 142 -0.32 -13.21 -1.96
CA ALA A 142 -0.84 -14.50 -2.39
C ALA A 142 -1.72 -15.17 -1.32
N SER A 143 -1.34 -15.09 -0.03
CA SER A 143 -2.03 -15.76 1.07
C SER A 143 -2.88 -14.85 1.94
N GLY A 144 -2.74 -13.53 1.82
CA GLY A 144 -3.38 -12.51 2.67
C GLY A 144 -2.90 -12.50 4.11
N LYS A 145 -1.90 -13.32 4.45
CA LYS A 145 -1.36 -13.34 5.81
C LYS A 145 -0.57 -12.08 6.10
N LYS A 146 -0.85 -11.47 7.25
CA LYS A 146 -0.11 -10.31 7.75
C LYS A 146 1.33 -10.68 8.07
N ILE A 147 2.28 -9.87 7.63
CA ILE A 147 3.70 -10.01 7.95
C ILE A 147 3.99 -9.09 9.14
N LEU A 148 4.06 -9.69 10.34
CA LEU A 148 4.15 -8.95 11.59
C LEU A 148 5.55 -8.34 11.78
N LYS A 149 6.59 -9.15 11.57
CA LYS A 149 7.97 -8.70 11.76
C LYS A 149 8.42 -7.81 10.61
N LEU A 150 8.96 -6.65 10.93
CA LEU A 150 9.50 -5.72 9.93
C LEU A 150 10.63 -6.38 9.11
N SER A 151 11.47 -7.19 9.74
CA SER A 151 12.56 -7.94 9.09
C SER A 151 12.10 -8.89 7.97
N ASP A 152 10.87 -9.36 8.05
CA ASP A 152 10.31 -10.30 7.08
C ASP A 152 9.60 -9.61 5.90
N ARG A 153 9.48 -8.28 5.96
CA ARG A 153 8.87 -7.46 4.93
C ARG A 153 9.89 -7.09 3.85
N VAL A 154 9.45 -7.05 2.62
CA VAL A 154 10.32 -6.90 1.44
C VAL A 154 10.10 -5.61 0.65
N GLY A 155 9.14 -4.78 1.07
CA GLY A 155 8.87 -3.49 0.44
C GLY A 155 10.04 -2.52 0.66
N PHE A 156 10.22 -1.60 -0.27
CA PHE A 156 11.32 -0.64 -0.21
C PHE A 156 11.28 0.24 1.04
N LEU A 157 10.09 0.72 1.40
CA LEU A 157 9.91 1.51 2.63
C LEU A 157 10.18 0.67 3.89
N ASP A 158 9.74 -0.60 3.90
CA ASP A 158 10.00 -1.49 5.02
C ASP A 158 11.51 -1.68 5.26
N ARG A 159 12.29 -1.83 4.17
CA ARG A 159 13.75 -1.98 4.25
C ARG A 159 14.44 -0.69 4.70
N LYS A 160 13.95 0.48 4.29
CA LYS A 160 14.44 1.75 4.84
C LYS A 160 14.24 1.82 6.36
N LEU A 161 13.07 1.41 6.85
CA LEU A 161 12.80 1.36 8.28
C LEU A 161 13.71 0.36 9.02
N GLN A 162 14.03 -0.79 8.38
CA GLN A 162 15.00 -1.74 8.93
C GLN A 162 16.39 -1.10 9.06
N VAL A 163 16.86 -0.41 8.02
CA VAL A 163 18.15 0.28 8.00
C VAL A 163 18.22 1.36 9.09
N ILE A 164 17.18 2.18 9.21
CA ILE A 164 17.10 3.21 10.27
C ILE A 164 17.11 2.56 11.66
N GLY A 165 16.36 1.48 11.87
CA GLY A 165 16.31 0.75 13.13
C GLY A 165 17.67 0.16 13.51
N LEU A 166 18.42 -0.38 12.57
CA LEU A 166 19.76 -0.89 12.79
C LEU A 166 20.76 0.23 13.12
N SER A 167 20.66 1.38 12.43
CA SER A 167 21.55 2.52 12.68
C SER A 167 21.36 3.16 14.05
N LEU A 168 20.15 3.09 14.63
CA LEU A 168 19.86 3.60 15.97
C LEU A 168 20.37 2.71 17.10
N ILE A 169 20.69 1.44 16.82
CA ILE A 169 21.24 0.50 17.80
C ILE A 169 22.77 0.68 17.94
N HIS A 170 23.41 1.28 16.95
CA HIS A 170 24.87 1.47 16.91
C HIS A 170 25.30 2.91 17.25
N ILE A 171 24.35 3.79 17.67
CA ILE A 171 24.61 5.10 18.26
C ILE A 171 24.49 5.00 19.80
#